data_0540f2c3f54a9fd23b8cc98af732cae9
#
_entry.id   0540f2c3f54a9fd23b8cc98af732cae9
#
_cell.length_a   1.000
_cell.length_b   1.000
_cell.length_c   1.000
_cell.angle_alpha   90.00
_cell.angle_beta   90.00
_cell.angle_gamma   90.00
#
_symmetry.space_group_name_H-M   'P 1'
#
loop_
_entity.id
_entity.type
_entity.pdbx_description
1 polymer ?
#
loop_
_entity_poly.entity_id
_entity_poly.type
_entity_poly.pdbx_seq_one_letter_code
_entity_poly.pdbx_strand_id
1 'polypeptide(L)'
;MTPTTPARARKLLRDGVARITWSKFSTFGIQMLVETRLETQDTALGVDNGTKFEGYSVIVGVENLINIKLDLPDKKKIVRKLKERRTLRRARRFRNCRRRPSRFDNRERKGFLAPSQAVVVNSRLKVIRELFCMYPINYIGFEDVRFNHAKHRWGANFSTVEIGKARIYTFFESHGAEVFKYPGHRTQDLRKRYGYRKTAIKNADKFTAHCSDSLTLAADVLIGEFVEPGPFLVFDDKYRSVRRKLYDTQPARGGIKEPYSHGTVLGLRKGLIVGLPKGRIGQLCGELKGGYRYYDQNGKRGAAKKAVWISSNFFMRKEEAAIPLPAKAGSLLPCFL
;
A
#
# COMPACT_ATOMS: atom_id res chain seq x y z
N MET A 1 15.94 5.48 -2.37
CA MET A 1 16.14 6.23 -3.65
C MET A 1 16.61 7.62 -3.30
N THR A 2 17.60 8.11 -3.98
CA THR A 2 18.03 9.50 -3.87
C THR A 2 17.52 10.24 -5.09
N PRO A 3 16.91 11.41 -4.96
CA PRO A 3 16.51 12.23 -6.10
C PRO A 3 17.70 12.51 -7.02
N THR A 4 17.49 12.43 -8.33
CA THR A 4 18.54 12.78 -9.32
C THR A 4 17.92 13.51 -10.50
N THR A 5 18.73 14.30 -11.18
CA THR A 5 18.23 15.02 -12.36
C THR A 5 18.00 14.06 -13.54
N PRO A 6 16.99 14.32 -14.40
CA PRO A 6 16.74 13.49 -15.58
C PRO A 6 17.96 13.38 -16.51
N ALA A 7 18.77 14.43 -16.61
CA ALA A 7 19.99 14.42 -17.41
C ALA A 7 21.02 13.44 -16.86
N ARG A 8 21.25 13.45 -15.54
CA ARG A 8 22.17 12.50 -14.87
C ARG A 8 21.66 11.07 -14.98
N ALA A 9 20.35 10.84 -14.81
CA ALA A 9 19.75 9.52 -14.96
C ALA A 9 19.98 8.95 -16.38
N ARG A 10 19.72 9.76 -17.43
CA ARG A 10 19.97 9.35 -18.81
C ARG A 10 21.44 9.02 -19.07
N LYS A 11 22.37 9.81 -18.52
CA LYS A 11 23.81 9.56 -18.64
C LYS A 11 24.16 8.21 -18.02
N LEU A 12 23.74 7.95 -16.77
CA LEU A 12 24.02 6.69 -16.05
C LEU A 12 23.45 5.46 -16.79
N LEU A 13 22.26 5.58 -17.39
CA LEU A 13 21.67 4.51 -18.20
C LEU A 13 22.46 4.29 -19.51
N ARG A 14 22.86 5.34 -20.19
CA ARG A 14 23.64 5.28 -21.43
C ARG A 14 25.03 4.67 -21.18
N ASP A 15 25.66 5.05 -20.09
CA ASP A 15 26.99 4.57 -19.70
C ASP A 15 26.96 3.12 -19.14
N GLY A 16 25.77 2.50 -19.06
CA GLY A 16 25.59 1.11 -18.61
C GLY A 16 25.86 0.87 -17.12
N VAL A 17 26.05 1.93 -16.32
CA VAL A 17 26.30 1.83 -14.87
C VAL A 17 25.01 1.79 -14.04
N ALA A 18 23.86 1.95 -14.67
CA ALA A 18 22.55 1.82 -14.05
C ALA A 18 21.55 1.11 -14.97
N ARG A 19 20.51 0.55 -14.39
CA ARG A 19 19.38 -0.04 -15.11
C ARG A 19 18.05 0.57 -14.68
N ILE A 20 17.07 0.56 -15.58
CA ILE A 20 15.71 0.98 -15.29
C ILE A 20 15.08 0.03 -14.26
N THR A 21 14.42 0.60 -13.27
CA THR A 21 13.63 -0.13 -12.29
C THR A 21 12.31 0.58 -12.03
N TRP A 22 11.34 -0.17 -11.52
CA TRP A 22 10.04 0.36 -11.13
C TRP A 22 9.72 -0.07 -9.71
N SER A 23 9.30 0.86 -8.88
CA SER A 23 8.77 0.52 -7.57
C SER A 23 7.41 -0.16 -7.71
N LYS A 24 6.94 -0.81 -6.65
CA LYS A 24 5.58 -1.36 -6.63
C LYS A 24 4.51 -0.27 -6.61
N PHE A 25 4.86 0.97 -6.38
CA PHE A 25 3.99 2.13 -6.56
C PHE A 25 3.92 2.62 -8.00
N SER A 26 4.52 1.89 -8.93
CA SER A 26 4.66 2.30 -10.33
C SER A 26 5.46 3.60 -10.50
N THR A 27 6.34 3.88 -9.55
CA THR A 27 7.27 5.01 -9.64
C THR A 27 8.52 4.57 -10.41
N PHE A 28 8.89 5.34 -11.42
CA PHE A 28 10.12 5.14 -12.18
C PHE A 28 11.34 5.40 -11.32
N GLY A 29 12.38 4.60 -11.50
CA GLY A 29 13.68 4.79 -10.88
C GLY A 29 14.78 4.14 -11.69
N ILE A 30 16.01 4.41 -11.31
CA ILE A 30 17.19 3.71 -11.83
C ILE A 30 17.90 3.00 -10.67
N GLN A 31 18.38 1.80 -10.91
CA GLN A 31 19.18 1.05 -9.97
C GLN A 31 20.63 1.04 -10.43
N MET A 32 21.54 1.48 -9.56
CA MET A 32 22.96 1.41 -9.83
C MET A 32 23.41 -0.06 -9.90
N LEU A 33 24.29 -0.36 -10.85
CA LEU A 33 24.90 -1.68 -11.05
C LEU A 33 26.32 -1.75 -10.48
N VAL A 34 26.88 -0.61 -10.12
CA VAL A 34 28.18 -0.47 -9.48
C VAL A 34 27.99 -0.23 -7.99
N GLU A 35 28.97 -0.63 -7.19
CA GLU A 35 28.96 -0.31 -5.76
C GLU A 35 29.00 1.18 -5.56
N THR A 36 28.08 1.68 -4.75
CA THR A 36 28.00 3.09 -4.34
C THR A 36 28.31 3.20 -2.85
N ARG A 37 28.65 4.40 -2.40
CA ARG A 37 28.85 4.65 -0.97
C ARG A 37 27.57 4.33 -0.20
N LEU A 38 27.72 3.77 0.99
CA LEU A 38 26.60 3.41 1.89
C LEU A 38 26.11 4.57 2.74
N GLU A 39 26.81 5.71 2.70
CA GLU A 39 26.40 6.92 3.40
C GLU A 39 25.08 7.44 2.79
N THR A 40 24.06 7.46 3.61
CA THR A 40 22.74 7.98 3.26
C THR A 40 22.38 9.13 4.19
N GLN A 41 21.62 10.10 3.69
CA GLN A 41 21.06 11.14 4.53
C GLN A 41 20.00 10.56 5.47
N ASP A 42 19.90 11.11 6.65
CA ASP A 42 18.85 10.74 7.60
C ASP A 42 17.48 10.94 6.97
N THR A 43 16.68 9.90 7.10
CA THR A 43 15.37 9.81 6.47
C THR A 43 14.31 9.47 7.52
N ALA A 44 13.26 10.27 7.59
CA ALA A 44 12.14 10.02 8.47
C ALA A 44 10.87 9.62 7.72
N LEU A 45 10.16 8.65 8.29
CA LEU A 45 8.81 8.24 7.86
C LEU A 45 7.79 8.64 8.93
N GLY A 46 6.84 9.48 8.57
CA GLY A 46 5.67 9.76 9.40
C GLY A 46 4.49 8.86 9.03
N VAL A 47 3.80 8.34 10.03
CA VAL A 47 2.65 7.44 9.86
C VAL A 47 1.47 7.91 10.69
N ASP A 48 0.41 8.37 10.01
CA ASP A 48 -0.91 8.65 10.61
C ASP A 48 -1.79 7.39 10.48
N ASN A 49 -1.98 6.69 11.59
CA ASN A 49 -2.61 5.38 11.64
C ASN A 49 -4.13 5.46 11.79
N GLY A 50 -4.85 5.34 10.70
CA GLY A 50 -6.32 5.43 10.65
C GLY A 50 -7.07 4.10 10.54
N THR A 51 -8.41 4.15 10.56
CA THR A 51 -9.30 2.98 10.41
C THR A 51 -9.72 2.72 8.96
N LYS A 52 -9.88 3.76 8.17
CA LYS A 52 -10.31 3.71 6.76
C LYS A 52 -9.25 4.22 5.82
N PHE A 53 -8.55 5.25 6.24
CA PHE A 53 -7.50 5.94 5.51
C PHE A 53 -6.27 6.03 6.39
N GLU A 54 -5.11 6.01 5.78
CA GLU A 54 -3.84 6.24 6.45
C GLU A 54 -3.00 7.21 5.64
N GLY A 55 -2.23 8.02 6.35
CA GLY A 55 -1.26 8.94 5.78
C GLY A 55 0.18 8.45 6.02
N TYR A 56 1.00 8.57 5.00
CA TYR A 56 2.44 8.31 5.06
C TYR A 56 3.18 9.47 4.42
N SER A 57 4.24 9.94 5.06
CA SER A 57 5.09 11.01 4.52
C SER A 57 6.55 10.66 4.75
N VAL A 58 7.39 10.85 3.74
CA VAL A 58 8.83 10.59 3.82
C VAL A 58 9.59 11.91 3.64
N ILE A 59 10.50 12.19 4.55
CA ILE A 59 11.36 13.38 4.55
C ILE A 59 12.82 12.94 4.54
N VAL A 60 13.63 13.65 3.77
CA VAL A 60 15.10 13.54 3.76
C VAL A 60 15.68 14.94 3.93
N GLY A 61 16.45 15.17 4.99
CA GLY A 61 16.88 16.52 5.33
C GLY A 61 15.66 17.45 5.48
N VAL A 62 15.60 18.51 4.70
CA VAL A 62 14.49 19.50 4.69
C VAL A 62 13.48 19.28 3.57
N GLU A 63 13.60 18.20 2.79
CA GLU A 63 12.79 17.94 1.63
C GLU A 63 11.77 16.82 1.87
N ASN A 64 10.50 17.07 1.58
CA ASN A 64 9.46 16.06 1.60
C ASN A 64 9.37 15.36 0.24
N LEU A 65 9.79 14.10 0.18
CA LEU A 65 9.92 13.33 -1.05
C LEU A 65 8.59 12.76 -1.57
N ILE A 66 7.71 12.33 -0.64
CA ILE A 66 6.45 11.70 -1.00
C ILE A 66 5.44 11.75 0.13
N ASN A 67 4.18 11.97 -0.22
CA ASN A 67 3.03 11.85 0.67
C ASN A 67 2.06 10.84 0.08
N ILE A 68 1.63 9.87 0.86
CA ILE A 68 0.75 8.79 0.42
C ILE A 68 -0.50 8.74 1.28
N LYS A 69 -1.66 8.83 0.66
CA LYS A 69 -2.92 8.40 1.24
C LYS A 69 -3.18 6.95 0.85
N LEU A 70 -3.36 6.08 1.83
CA LEU A 70 -3.78 4.70 1.62
C LEU A 70 -5.25 4.52 1.96
N ASP A 71 -6.06 4.12 0.99
CA ASP A 71 -7.41 3.63 1.23
C ASP A 71 -7.34 2.17 1.70
N LEU A 72 -7.64 1.94 2.97
CA LEU A 72 -7.60 0.61 3.56
C LEU A 72 -8.74 -0.28 3.04
N PRO A 73 -8.53 -1.61 2.97
CA PRO A 73 -9.56 -2.55 2.59
C PRO A 73 -10.81 -2.45 3.46
N ASP A 74 -11.99 -2.38 2.85
CA ASP A 74 -13.28 -2.32 3.56
C ASP A 74 -13.48 -3.57 4.44
N LYS A 75 -13.27 -3.39 5.73
CA LYS A 75 -13.39 -4.43 6.74
C LYS A 75 -14.79 -5.02 6.81
N LYS A 76 -15.85 -4.21 6.66
CA LYS A 76 -17.25 -4.70 6.67
C LYS A 76 -17.48 -5.66 5.51
N LYS A 77 -17.00 -5.31 4.32
CA LYS A 77 -17.06 -6.16 3.12
C LYS A 77 -16.28 -7.46 3.30
N ILE A 78 -15.10 -7.40 3.93
CA ILE A 78 -14.28 -8.60 4.23
C ILE A 78 -15.04 -9.53 5.18
N VAL A 79 -15.58 -9.00 6.28
CA VAL A 79 -16.34 -9.79 7.28
C VAL A 79 -17.56 -10.44 6.63
N ARG A 80 -18.33 -9.70 5.81
CA ARG A 80 -19.45 -10.25 5.05
C ARG A 80 -19.03 -11.44 4.18
N LYS A 81 -17.97 -11.27 3.38
CA LYS A 81 -17.43 -12.36 2.53
C LYS A 81 -16.93 -13.56 3.34
N LEU A 82 -16.34 -13.35 4.51
CA LEU A 82 -15.95 -14.45 5.40
C LEU A 82 -17.16 -15.22 5.95
N LYS A 83 -18.25 -14.51 6.28
CA LYS A 83 -19.52 -15.11 6.71
C LYS A 83 -20.13 -15.95 5.58
N GLU A 84 -20.24 -15.42 4.37
CA GLU A 84 -20.71 -16.14 3.17
C GLU A 84 -19.89 -17.42 2.92
N ARG A 85 -18.55 -17.31 2.96
CA ARG A 85 -17.67 -18.48 2.82
C ARG A 85 -17.87 -19.53 3.91
N ARG A 86 -18.17 -19.10 5.14
CA ARG A 86 -18.48 -20.01 6.25
C ARG A 86 -19.79 -20.76 5.99
N THR A 87 -20.82 -20.08 5.53
CA THR A 87 -22.11 -20.66 5.16
C THR A 87 -21.96 -21.68 4.02
N LEU A 88 -21.27 -21.32 2.95
CA LEU A 88 -21.00 -22.24 1.83
C LEU A 88 -20.20 -23.48 2.26
N ARG A 89 -19.23 -23.33 3.17
CA ARG A 89 -18.50 -24.48 3.70
C ARG A 89 -19.37 -25.40 4.54
N ARG A 90 -20.29 -24.83 5.34
CA ARG A 90 -21.26 -25.63 6.11
C ARG A 90 -22.19 -26.41 5.20
N ALA A 91 -22.75 -25.76 4.19
CA ALA A 91 -23.62 -26.42 3.20
C ALA A 91 -22.91 -27.55 2.45
N ARG A 92 -21.64 -27.38 2.07
CA ARG A 92 -20.85 -28.43 1.42
C ARG A 92 -20.58 -29.62 2.35
N ARG A 93 -20.35 -29.38 3.63
CA ARG A 93 -20.19 -30.45 4.62
C ARG A 93 -21.48 -31.25 4.77
N PHE A 94 -22.60 -30.58 4.87
CA PHE A 94 -23.91 -31.21 4.98
C PHE A 94 -24.20 -32.13 3.78
N ARG A 95 -23.83 -31.72 2.58
CA ARG A 95 -24.02 -32.51 1.35
C ARG A 95 -22.92 -33.53 1.06
N ASN A 96 -22.05 -33.83 2.02
CA ASN A 96 -20.91 -34.75 1.89
C ASN A 96 -19.96 -34.43 0.70
N CYS A 97 -20.02 -33.19 0.18
CA CYS A 97 -19.16 -32.77 -0.91
C CYS A 97 -17.74 -32.55 -0.39
N ARG A 98 -16.78 -33.33 -0.86
CA ARG A 98 -15.33 -33.18 -0.69
C ARG A 98 -14.93 -32.63 0.70
N ARG A 99 -14.84 -33.48 1.66
CA ARG A 99 -14.59 -33.14 3.06
C ARG A 99 -13.10 -33.06 3.35
N ARG A 100 -12.63 -31.91 3.83
CA ARG A 100 -11.39 -31.87 4.61
C ARG A 100 -11.74 -32.10 6.07
N PRO A 101 -10.92 -32.86 6.82
CA PRO A 101 -11.12 -33.02 8.25
C PRO A 101 -11.19 -31.64 8.94
N SER A 102 -11.98 -31.55 9.97
CA SER A 102 -12.08 -30.34 10.78
C SER A 102 -10.74 -30.07 11.44
N ARG A 103 -10.24 -28.86 11.28
CA ARG A 103 -8.99 -28.40 11.89
C ARG A 103 -9.35 -27.46 13.03
N PHE A 104 -9.48 -27.98 14.22
CA PHE A 104 -9.80 -27.18 15.40
C PHE A 104 -8.56 -26.52 16.00
N ASP A 105 -7.39 -27.11 15.82
CA ASP A 105 -6.13 -26.73 16.47
C ASP A 105 -5.23 -25.77 15.67
N ASN A 106 -5.70 -25.34 14.52
CA ASN A 106 -4.94 -24.44 13.62
C ASN A 106 -4.91 -22.97 14.04
N ARG A 107 -5.43 -22.62 15.18
CA ARG A 107 -5.41 -21.24 15.67
C ARG A 107 -4.34 -21.12 16.73
N GLU A 108 -3.25 -20.47 16.37
CA GLU A 108 -2.28 -20.03 17.38
C GLU A 108 -3.02 -19.15 18.40
N ARG A 109 -3.01 -19.56 19.64
CA ARG A 109 -3.66 -18.83 20.74
C ARG A 109 -2.91 -17.53 21.05
N LYS A 110 -1.58 -17.56 20.97
CA LYS A 110 -0.70 -16.41 21.21
C LYS A 110 -0.50 -15.63 19.90
N GLY A 111 -0.80 -14.32 19.91
CA GLY A 111 -0.62 -13.46 18.75
C GLY A 111 -1.61 -13.69 17.59
N PHE A 112 -2.73 -14.42 17.84
CA PHE A 112 -3.75 -14.63 16.82
C PHE A 112 -4.39 -13.31 16.39
N LEU A 113 -4.33 -13.05 15.09
CA LEU A 113 -5.00 -11.92 14.46
C LEU A 113 -6.18 -12.41 13.62
N ALA A 114 -7.37 -11.87 13.86
CA ALA A 114 -8.55 -12.22 13.06
C ALA A 114 -8.29 -12.00 11.56
N PRO A 115 -8.74 -12.90 10.66
CA PRO A 115 -8.42 -12.79 9.22
C PRO A 115 -8.78 -11.45 8.59
N SER A 116 -9.86 -10.81 9.03
CA SER A 116 -10.25 -9.48 8.54
C SER A 116 -9.27 -8.39 8.98
N GLN A 117 -8.73 -8.51 10.18
CA GLN A 117 -7.73 -7.58 10.69
C GLN A 117 -6.35 -7.85 10.07
N ALA A 118 -6.00 -9.12 9.88
CA ALA A 118 -4.77 -9.51 9.20
C ALA A 118 -4.68 -8.91 7.78
N VAL A 119 -5.79 -8.83 7.04
CA VAL A 119 -5.82 -8.18 5.73
C VAL A 119 -5.46 -6.70 5.84
N VAL A 120 -6.03 -5.98 6.82
CA VAL A 120 -5.74 -4.55 7.04
C VAL A 120 -4.27 -4.33 7.41
N VAL A 121 -3.76 -5.10 8.38
CA VAL A 121 -2.35 -5.00 8.80
C VAL A 121 -1.39 -5.34 7.65
N ASN A 122 -1.71 -6.37 6.85
CA ASN A 122 -0.90 -6.71 5.68
C ASN A 122 -0.93 -5.63 4.59
N SER A 123 -2.06 -4.91 4.45
CA SER A 123 -2.16 -3.75 3.54
C SER A 123 -1.19 -2.64 3.96
N ARG A 124 -1.18 -2.30 5.24
CA ARG A 124 -0.22 -1.35 5.84
C ARG A 124 1.22 -1.77 5.61
N LEU A 125 1.55 -2.99 5.99
CA LEU A 125 2.89 -3.54 5.83
C LEU A 125 3.36 -3.59 4.37
N LYS A 126 2.46 -3.66 3.39
CA LYS A 126 2.85 -3.56 1.97
C LYS A 126 3.38 -2.17 1.63
N VAL A 127 2.68 -1.11 2.06
CA VAL A 127 3.12 0.27 1.82
C VAL A 127 4.44 0.50 2.54
N ILE A 128 4.50 0.18 3.82
CA ILE A 128 5.70 0.36 4.65
C ILE A 128 6.90 -0.36 4.04
N ARG A 129 6.76 -1.63 3.67
CA ARG A 129 7.85 -2.41 3.02
C ARG A 129 8.32 -1.77 1.74
N GLU A 130 7.41 -1.23 0.94
CA GLU A 130 7.80 -0.57 -0.30
C GLU A 130 8.54 0.73 -0.03
N LEU A 131 8.12 1.51 0.96
CA LEU A 131 8.83 2.71 1.37
C LEU A 131 10.25 2.38 1.87
N PHE A 132 10.42 1.32 2.66
CA PHE A 132 11.74 0.84 3.09
C PHE A 132 12.60 0.31 1.93
N CYS A 133 12.00 -0.24 0.88
CA CYS A 133 12.73 -0.60 -0.34
C CYS A 133 13.16 0.62 -1.16
N MET A 134 12.40 1.72 -1.08
CA MET A 134 12.67 2.93 -1.83
C MET A 134 13.62 3.90 -1.11
N TYR A 135 13.50 3.99 0.21
CA TYR A 135 14.20 4.99 1.02
C TYR A 135 14.94 4.34 2.19
N PRO A 136 16.14 4.85 2.55
CA PRO A 136 16.89 4.39 3.72
C PRO A 136 16.31 5.00 5.01
N ILE A 137 15.15 4.49 5.46
CA ILE A 137 14.40 5.05 6.59
C ILE A 137 15.11 4.70 7.89
N ASN A 138 15.56 5.73 8.63
CA ASN A 138 16.23 5.63 9.92
C ASN A 138 15.26 5.89 11.07
N TYR A 139 14.35 6.86 10.91
CA TYR A 139 13.47 7.37 11.95
C TYR A 139 12.00 7.25 11.55
N ILE A 140 11.14 6.97 12.55
CA ILE A 140 9.71 6.81 12.31
C ILE A 140 8.92 7.60 13.34
N GLY A 141 8.15 8.59 12.89
CA GLY A 141 7.12 9.25 13.68
C GLY A 141 5.79 8.53 13.52
N PHE A 142 5.33 7.84 14.55
CA PHE A 142 4.11 7.02 14.49
C PHE A 142 3.02 7.55 15.40
N GLU A 143 1.81 7.81 14.87
CA GLU A 143 0.66 8.17 15.71
C GLU A 143 0.16 6.94 16.46
N ASP A 144 0.49 6.87 17.78
CA ASP A 144 0.14 5.75 18.65
C ASP A 144 -1.11 6.07 19.48
N VAL A 145 -2.26 6.13 18.82
CA VAL A 145 -3.54 6.29 19.52
C VAL A 145 -3.83 5.05 20.36
N ARG A 146 -3.99 5.24 21.66
CA ARG A 146 -4.36 4.18 22.62
C ARG A 146 -5.77 4.41 23.12
N PHE A 147 -6.55 3.34 23.18
CA PHE A 147 -7.90 3.36 23.70
C PHE A 147 -7.99 2.63 25.03
N ASN A 148 -8.64 3.21 26.01
CA ASN A 148 -8.93 2.54 27.26
C ASN A 148 -10.16 1.61 27.06
N HIS A 149 -9.91 0.41 26.54
CA HIS A 149 -10.95 -0.59 26.28
C HIS A 149 -11.66 -1.06 27.55
N ALA A 150 -11.07 -0.90 28.74
CA ALA A 150 -11.72 -1.24 30.01
C ALA A 150 -12.86 -0.26 30.36
N LYS A 151 -12.65 1.04 30.10
CA LYS A 151 -13.68 2.07 30.27
C LYS A 151 -14.75 2.06 29.17
N HIS A 152 -14.37 1.65 27.96
CA HIS A 152 -15.21 1.79 26.75
C HIS A 152 -15.46 0.44 26.05
N ARG A 153 -15.54 -0.64 26.82
CA ARG A 153 -15.54 -2.05 26.35
C ARG A 153 -16.55 -2.32 25.22
N TRP A 154 -17.67 -1.63 25.19
CA TRP A 154 -18.74 -1.83 24.21
C TRP A 154 -19.34 -0.50 23.72
N GLY A 155 -18.68 0.63 23.99
CA GLY A 155 -19.14 1.95 23.63
C GLY A 155 -18.81 2.33 22.17
N ALA A 156 -19.37 3.45 21.74
CA ALA A 156 -19.18 4.02 20.40
C ALA A 156 -17.71 4.34 20.06
N ASN A 157 -16.85 4.43 21.05
CA ASN A 157 -15.43 4.78 20.92
C ASN A 157 -14.51 3.58 20.71
N PHE A 158 -15.03 2.38 20.57
CA PHE A 158 -14.19 1.20 20.28
C PHE A 158 -13.56 1.33 18.89
N SER A 159 -12.24 1.31 18.84
CA SER A 159 -11.49 1.34 17.59
C SER A 159 -10.59 0.10 17.45
N THR A 160 -10.51 -0.41 16.23
CA THR A 160 -9.63 -1.53 15.89
C THR A 160 -8.25 -1.10 15.41
N VAL A 161 -7.91 0.18 15.52
CA VAL A 161 -6.61 0.75 15.09
C VAL A 161 -5.45 0.11 15.84
N GLU A 162 -5.62 -0.16 17.15
CA GLU A 162 -4.57 -0.78 17.96
C GLU A 162 -4.29 -2.25 17.60
N ILE A 163 -5.30 -2.94 17.01
CA ILE A 163 -5.15 -4.36 16.74
C ILE A 163 -4.14 -4.59 15.62
N GLY A 164 -3.03 -5.23 15.98
CA GLY A 164 -1.98 -5.60 15.04
C GLY A 164 -0.83 -4.58 14.91
N LYS A 165 -0.84 -3.48 15.68
CA LYS A 165 0.30 -2.53 15.74
C LYS A 165 1.61 -3.23 16.09
N ALA A 166 1.59 -4.19 17.01
CA ALA A 166 2.78 -4.95 17.38
C ALA A 166 3.52 -5.54 16.17
N ARG A 167 2.79 -6.03 15.16
CA ARG A 167 3.42 -6.54 13.92
C ARG A 167 4.10 -5.45 13.10
N ILE A 168 3.60 -4.24 13.17
CA ILE A 168 4.19 -3.09 12.46
C ILE A 168 5.46 -2.66 13.22
N TYR A 169 5.41 -2.57 14.54
CA TYR A 169 6.59 -2.26 15.35
C TYR A 169 7.69 -3.30 15.21
N THR A 170 7.36 -4.60 15.27
CA THR A 170 8.34 -5.67 15.01
C THR A 170 8.98 -5.54 13.62
N PHE A 171 8.23 -5.08 12.62
CA PHE A 171 8.78 -4.82 11.31
C PHE A 171 9.80 -3.66 11.34
N PHE A 172 9.48 -2.56 12.00
CA PHE A 172 10.39 -1.42 12.13
C PHE A 172 11.67 -1.79 12.87
N GLU A 173 11.52 -2.44 14.02
CA GLU A 173 12.63 -2.93 14.84
C GLU A 173 13.55 -3.89 14.06
N SER A 174 12.96 -4.81 13.28
CA SER A 174 13.73 -5.75 12.45
C SER A 174 14.52 -5.10 11.30
N HIS A 175 14.20 -3.84 10.96
CA HIS A 175 14.91 -3.05 9.95
C HIS A 175 15.80 -1.97 10.55
N GLY A 176 15.99 -1.97 11.88
CA GLY A 176 16.88 -1.04 12.57
C GLY A 176 16.37 0.40 12.64
N ALA A 177 15.09 0.65 12.36
CA ALA A 177 14.54 1.99 12.41
C ALA A 177 14.09 2.37 13.83
N GLU A 178 14.44 3.56 14.27
CA GLU A 178 14.02 4.11 15.56
C GLU A 178 12.58 4.64 15.49
N VAL A 179 11.73 4.25 16.47
CA VAL A 179 10.29 4.56 16.45
C VAL A 179 9.90 5.50 17.57
N PHE A 180 9.48 6.71 17.20
CA PHE A 180 8.91 7.73 18.08
C PHE A 180 7.38 7.62 18.07
N LYS A 181 6.79 7.38 19.23
CA LYS A 181 5.35 7.16 19.39
C LYS A 181 4.67 8.42 19.89
N TYR A 182 3.75 8.96 19.12
CA TYR A 182 3.03 10.18 19.43
C TYR A 182 1.56 9.90 19.78
N PRO A 183 1.05 10.37 20.92
CA PRO A 183 -0.38 10.35 21.17
C PRO A 183 -1.07 11.39 20.28
N GLY A 184 -2.33 11.14 19.91
CA GLY A 184 -3.06 11.96 18.93
C GLY A 184 -3.18 13.45 19.29
N HIS A 185 -3.28 13.81 20.61
CA HIS A 185 -3.28 15.21 21.03
C HIS A 185 -1.96 15.90 20.70
N ARG A 186 -0.82 15.23 20.95
CA ARG A 186 0.50 15.78 20.63
C ARG A 186 0.69 15.99 19.13
N THR A 187 0.22 15.08 18.31
CA THR A 187 0.21 15.25 16.83
C THR A 187 -0.56 16.52 16.44
N GLN A 188 -1.70 16.76 17.07
CA GLN A 188 -2.50 17.98 16.83
C GLN A 188 -1.74 19.25 17.23
N ASP A 189 -1.07 19.26 18.37
CA ASP A 189 -0.33 20.42 18.87
C ASP A 189 0.87 20.73 17.97
N LEU A 190 1.64 19.72 17.61
CA LEU A 190 2.76 19.84 16.66
C LEU A 190 2.29 20.34 15.28
N ARG A 191 1.19 19.82 14.78
CA ARG A 191 0.62 20.29 13.51
C ARG A 191 0.25 21.77 13.56
N LYS A 192 -0.35 22.24 14.66
CA LYS A 192 -0.64 23.67 14.87
C LYS A 192 0.64 24.49 14.97
N ARG A 193 1.63 24.00 15.71
CA ARG A 193 2.94 24.66 15.90
C ARG A 193 3.65 24.86 14.57
N TYR A 194 3.65 23.86 13.69
CA TYR A 194 4.29 23.93 12.36
C TYR A 194 3.40 24.58 11.30
N GLY A 195 2.17 24.99 11.63
CA GLY A 195 1.29 25.69 10.69
C GLY A 195 0.62 24.83 9.64
N TYR A 196 0.65 23.50 9.77
CA TYR A 196 -0.04 22.62 8.81
C TYR A 196 -1.55 22.70 8.97
N ARG A 197 -2.25 22.91 7.85
CA ARG A 197 -3.71 22.92 7.80
C ARG A 197 -4.25 21.50 7.68
N LYS A 198 -5.37 21.21 8.37
CA LYS A 198 -6.11 19.96 8.22
C LYS A 198 -7.56 20.26 7.89
N THR A 199 -8.09 19.63 6.83
CA THR A 199 -9.50 19.74 6.47
C THR A 199 -10.36 18.73 7.23
N ALA A 200 -11.58 19.12 7.57
CA ALA A 200 -12.56 18.22 8.17
C ALA A 200 -13.16 17.21 7.19
N ILE A 201 -13.00 17.43 5.88
CA ILE A 201 -13.58 16.57 4.83
C ILE A 201 -12.74 15.31 4.66
N LYS A 202 -13.03 14.29 5.46
CA LYS A 202 -12.27 13.02 5.50
C LYS A 202 -12.34 12.17 4.22
N ASN A 203 -13.29 12.42 3.33
CA ASN A 203 -13.44 11.67 2.07
C ASN A 203 -12.74 12.35 0.88
N ALA A 204 -12.16 13.53 1.08
CA ALA A 204 -11.46 14.23 0.01
C ALA A 204 -10.09 13.58 -0.23
N ASP A 205 -9.73 13.37 -1.50
CA ASP A 205 -8.40 12.95 -1.90
C ASP A 205 -7.48 14.20 -1.95
N LYS A 206 -7.20 14.76 -0.76
CA LYS A 206 -6.36 15.95 -0.59
C LYS A 206 -5.28 15.70 0.46
N PHE A 207 -4.10 16.27 0.24
CA PHE A 207 -3.01 16.21 1.21
C PHE A 207 -3.46 16.65 2.61
N THR A 208 -4.13 17.81 2.70
CA THR A 208 -4.59 18.41 3.97
C THR A 208 -5.61 17.54 4.74
N ALA A 209 -6.21 16.55 4.08
CA ALA A 209 -7.14 15.61 4.74
C ALA A 209 -6.43 14.43 5.41
N HIS A 210 -5.30 13.97 4.84
CA HIS A 210 -4.74 12.67 5.18
C HIS A 210 -3.25 12.65 5.48
N CYS A 211 -2.46 13.60 4.95
CA CYS A 211 -1.00 13.57 5.10
C CYS A 211 -0.44 14.72 5.94
N SER A 212 -1.27 15.67 6.37
CA SER A 212 -0.79 16.74 7.26
C SER A 212 -0.22 16.20 8.57
N ASP A 213 -0.89 15.21 9.18
CA ASP A 213 -0.43 14.63 10.44
C ASP A 213 0.82 13.76 10.22
N SER A 214 0.86 12.94 9.17
CA SER A 214 2.04 12.13 8.87
C SER A 214 3.26 12.98 8.54
N LEU A 215 3.08 14.08 7.79
CA LEU A 215 4.18 15.01 7.51
C LEU A 215 4.66 15.72 8.78
N THR A 216 3.73 16.15 9.65
CA THR A 216 4.06 16.73 10.96
C THR A 216 4.94 15.78 11.78
N LEU A 217 4.57 14.50 11.85
CA LEU A 217 5.31 13.50 12.62
C LEU A 217 6.70 13.23 12.05
N ALA A 218 6.84 13.16 10.74
CA ALA A 218 8.13 13.01 10.08
C ALA A 218 9.02 14.25 10.32
N ALA A 219 8.45 15.45 10.20
CA ALA A 219 9.15 16.70 10.41
C ALA A 219 9.63 16.86 11.86
N ASP A 220 8.79 16.51 12.85
CA ASP A 220 9.16 16.61 14.27
C ASP A 220 10.33 15.71 14.62
N VAL A 221 10.34 14.49 14.09
CA VAL A 221 11.41 13.51 14.36
C VAL A 221 12.75 13.90 13.75
N LEU A 222 12.74 14.52 12.55
CA LEU A 222 13.98 14.77 11.81
C LEU A 222 14.53 16.19 12.00
N ILE A 223 13.66 17.19 12.01
CA ILE A 223 14.06 18.60 11.90
C ILE A 223 13.51 19.46 13.05
N GLY A 224 12.27 19.18 13.50
CA GLY A 224 11.57 19.99 14.49
C GLY A 224 10.92 21.27 13.92
N GLU A 225 10.85 21.42 12.60
CA GLU A 225 10.36 22.62 11.91
C GLU A 225 9.36 22.29 10.78
N PHE A 226 8.79 23.34 10.19
CA PHE A 226 7.91 23.20 9.02
C PHE A 226 8.68 22.71 7.79
N VAL A 227 8.12 21.72 7.11
CA VAL A 227 8.61 21.22 5.81
C VAL A 227 7.54 21.43 4.76
N GLU A 228 7.90 21.96 3.60
CA GLU A 228 6.95 22.18 2.52
C GLU A 228 6.44 20.83 1.97
N PRO A 229 5.11 20.65 1.80
CA PRO A 229 4.55 19.42 1.28
C PRO A 229 4.99 19.13 -0.15
N GLY A 230 5.60 17.97 -0.37
CA GLY A 230 5.96 17.43 -1.68
C GLY A 230 4.80 16.70 -2.38
N PRO A 231 5.12 15.83 -3.35
CA PRO A 231 4.13 15.08 -4.15
C PRO A 231 3.14 14.29 -3.29
N PHE A 232 1.85 14.30 -3.68
CA PHE A 232 0.79 13.58 -3.00
C PHE A 232 0.18 12.50 -3.90
N LEU A 233 0.15 11.27 -3.40
CA LEU A 233 -0.34 10.10 -4.11
C LEU A 233 -1.47 9.42 -3.35
N VAL A 234 -2.47 8.93 -4.06
CA VAL A 234 -3.60 8.16 -3.49
C VAL A 234 -3.53 6.73 -3.95
N PHE A 235 -3.44 5.80 -2.99
CA PHE A 235 -3.44 4.37 -3.24
C PHE A 235 -4.67 3.69 -2.66
N ASP A 236 -5.22 2.75 -3.43
CA ASP A 236 -6.33 1.89 -3.04
C ASP A 236 -5.84 0.43 -3.02
N ASP A 237 -5.78 -0.20 -1.84
CA ASP A 237 -5.47 -1.63 -1.78
C ASP A 237 -6.69 -2.44 -2.22
N LYS A 238 -6.82 -2.61 -3.51
CA LYS A 238 -7.76 -3.58 -4.10
C LYS A 238 -7.23 -5.00 -3.91
N TYR A 239 -7.25 -5.48 -2.66
CA TYR A 239 -6.86 -6.84 -2.36
C TYR A 239 -7.64 -7.83 -3.23
N ARG A 240 -6.99 -8.27 -4.29
CA ARG A 240 -7.40 -9.44 -5.06
C ARG A 240 -6.31 -10.48 -4.89
N SER A 241 -6.57 -11.47 -4.04
CA SER A 241 -5.68 -12.62 -4.01
C SER A 241 -5.59 -13.22 -5.40
N VAL A 242 -4.37 -13.47 -5.86
CA VAL A 242 -4.16 -14.36 -7.02
C VAL A 242 -4.82 -15.69 -6.65
N ARG A 243 -5.94 -15.99 -7.29
CA ARG A 243 -6.67 -17.21 -6.97
C ARG A 243 -5.82 -18.40 -7.43
N ARG A 244 -5.62 -19.36 -6.54
CA ARG A 244 -5.20 -20.71 -6.93
C ARG A 244 -6.20 -21.22 -7.95
N LYS A 245 -5.76 -22.10 -8.87
CA LYS A 245 -6.64 -22.85 -9.75
C LYS A 245 -7.89 -23.29 -8.99
N LEU A 246 -9.05 -22.80 -9.38
CA LEU A 246 -10.32 -23.22 -8.82
C LEU A 246 -10.85 -24.34 -9.69
N TYR A 247 -11.00 -25.49 -9.09
CA TYR A 247 -11.67 -26.62 -9.71
C TYR A 247 -13.17 -26.48 -9.45
N ASP A 248 -13.96 -26.53 -10.49
CA ASP A 248 -15.40 -26.66 -10.38
C ASP A 248 -15.73 -28.12 -10.09
N THR A 249 -16.06 -28.42 -8.86
CA THR A 249 -16.49 -29.76 -8.45
C THR A 249 -18.01 -29.81 -8.53
N GLN A 250 -18.54 -30.61 -9.45
CA GLN A 250 -19.97 -30.94 -9.49
C GLN A 250 -20.18 -32.35 -8.90
N PRO A 251 -20.54 -32.49 -7.64
CA PRO A 251 -20.70 -33.80 -7.00
C PRO A 251 -21.76 -34.64 -7.65
N ALA A 252 -22.84 -34.03 -8.18
CA ALA A 252 -23.90 -34.71 -8.88
C ALA A 252 -23.46 -35.39 -10.22
N ARG A 253 -22.28 -35.06 -10.73
CA ARG A 253 -21.72 -35.62 -11.97
C ARG A 253 -20.45 -36.45 -11.73
N GLY A 254 -20.11 -36.75 -10.45
CA GLY A 254 -19.01 -37.67 -10.12
C GLY A 254 -17.59 -37.22 -10.52
N GLY A 255 -17.39 -35.99 -10.97
CA GLY A 255 -16.12 -35.60 -11.55
C GLY A 255 -15.54 -34.28 -11.05
N ILE A 256 -14.19 -34.15 -11.09
CA ILE A 256 -13.45 -32.91 -10.97
C ILE A 256 -13.33 -32.33 -12.38
N LYS A 257 -14.02 -31.21 -12.64
CA LYS A 257 -13.84 -30.48 -13.90
C LYS A 257 -12.46 -29.85 -13.98
N GLU A 258 -12.00 -29.63 -15.20
CA GLU A 258 -10.80 -28.81 -15.45
C GLU A 258 -10.89 -27.44 -14.82
N PRO A 259 -9.74 -26.86 -14.41
CA PRO A 259 -9.72 -25.52 -13.82
C PRO A 259 -10.24 -24.50 -14.83
N TYR A 260 -11.35 -23.82 -14.52
CA TYR A 260 -11.93 -22.78 -15.38
C TYR A 260 -11.17 -21.45 -15.37
N SER A 261 -10.12 -21.35 -14.55
CA SER A 261 -9.32 -20.12 -14.41
C SER A 261 -7.84 -20.44 -14.42
N HIS A 262 -7.15 -20.00 -15.46
CA HIS A 262 -5.70 -20.02 -15.50
C HIS A 262 -5.14 -18.87 -14.65
N GLY A 263 -4.06 -19.12 -13.91
CA GLY A 263 -3.37 -18.10 -13.08
C GLY A 263 -2.55 -17.11 -13.90
N THR A 264 -2.33 -17.42 -15.19
CA THR A 264 -1.52 -16.63 -16.12
C THR A 264 -2.32 -16.25 -17.36
N VAL A 265 -1.89 -15.19 -18.02
CA VAL A 265 -2.42 -14.70 -19.30
C VAL A 265 -1.22 -14.33 -20.16
N LEU A 266 -1.03 -15.02 -21.29
CA LEU A 266 0.08 -14.77 -22.22
C LEU A 266 1.44 -14.60 -21.47
N GLY A 267 1.74 -15.54 -20.57
CA GLY A 267 2.97 -15.54 -19.78
C GLY A 267 2.96 -14.65 -18.51
N LEU A 268 2.04 -13.71 -18.38
CA LEU A 268 1.95 -12.82 -17.20
C LEU A 268 0.95 -13.32 -16.18
N ARG A 269 1.24 -13.19 -14.89
CA ARG A 269 0.31 -13.56 -13.81
C ARG A 269 -0.87 -12.60 -13.75
N LYS A 270 -2.06 -13.13 -13.52
CA LYS A 270 -3.25 -12.30 -13.20
C LYS A 270 -3.02 -11.54 -11.89
N GLY A 271 -3.41 -10.28 -11.88
CA GLY A 271 -3.24 -9.37 -10.74
C GLY A 271 -1.99 -8.50 -10.82
N LEU A 272 -1.09 -8.73 -11.78
CA LEU A 272 0.05 -7.85 -12.02
C LEU A 272 -0.40 -6.48 -12.47
N ILE A 273 0.36 -5.48 -12.08
CA ILE A 273 0.26 -4.13 -12.64
C ILE A 273 1.07 -4.10 -13.93
N VAL A 274 0.43 -3.68 -14.99
CA VAL A 274 0.99 -3.65 -16.34
C VAL A 274 0.85 -2.29 -16.98
N GLY A 275 1.89 -1.88 -17.69
CA GLY A 275 1.87 -0.77 -18.63
C GLY A 275 1.14 -1.17 -19.91
N LEU A 276 0.27 -0.31 -20.39
CA LEU A 276 -0.57 -0.49 -21.55
C LEU A 276 -0.26 0.59 -22.60
N PRO A 277 -0.61 0.36 -23.87
CA PRO A 277 -0.43 1.39 -24.91
C PRO A 277 -1.00 2.75 -24.50
N LYS A 278 -0.37 3.81 -24.96
CA LYS A 278 -0.70 5.21 -24.64
C LYS A 278 -0.50 5.58 -23.17
N GLY A 279 0.53 5.01 -22.51
CA GLY A 279 0.91 5.36 -21.13
C GLY A 279 -0.11 4.94 -20.05
N ARG A 280 -1.12 4.16 -20.40
CA ARG A 280 -2.11 3.69 -19.42
C ARG A 280 -1.53 2.61 -18.51
N ILE A 281 -2.02 2.58 -17.27
CA ILE A 281 -1.68 1.55 -16.30
C ILE A 281 -2.94 0.76 -15.96
N GLY A 282 -2.80 -0.56 -15.81
CA GLY A 282 -3.92 -1.41 -15.45
C GLY A 282 -3.51 -2.65 -14.68
N GLN A 283 -4.48 -3.29 -14.03
CA GLN A 283 -4.29 -4.57 -13.36
C GLN A 283 -4.79 -5.70 -14.24
N LEU A 284 -3.90 -6.63 -14.58
CA LEU A 284 -4.21 -7.77 -15.45
C LEU A 284 -5.26 -8.68 -14.82
N CYS A 285 -6.36 -8.95 -15.52
CA CYS A 285 -7.44 -9.76 -14.99
C CYS A 285 -7.80 -10.99 -15.83
N GLY A 286 -7.43 -11.03 -17.10
CA GLY A 286 -7.77 -12.14 -17.99
C GLY A 286 -7.24 -11.98 -19.40
N GLU A 287 -7.66 -12.88 -20.28
CA GLU A 287 -7.35 -12.89 -21.71
C GLU A 287 -8.62 -12.62 -22.53
N LEU A 288 -8.45 -12.02 -23.69
CA LEU A 288 -9.49 -11.82 -24.67
C LEU A 288 -8.90 -11.91 -26.09
N LYS A 289 -9.24 -12.95 -26.84
CA LYS A 289 -8.87 -13.11 -28.26
C LYS A 289 -7.39 -12.80 -28.54
N GLY A 290 -6.49 -13.43 -27.76
CA GLY A 290 -5.03 -13.25 -27.90
C GLY A 290 -4.48 -11.92 -27.35
N GLY A 291 -5.28 -11.19 -26.59
CA GLY A 291 -4.86 -9.97 -25.92
C GLY A 291 -5.13 -10.00 -24.42
N TYR A 292 -4.78 -8.94 -23.74
CA TYR A 292 -4.89 -8.79 -22.30
C TYR A 292 -6.18 -8.10 -21.89
N ARG A 293 -6.90 -8.65 -20.91
CA ARG A 293 -7.96 -7.96 -20.17
C ARG A 293 -7.39 -7.38 -18.89
N TYR A 294 -7.73 -6.15 -18.61
CA TYR A 294 -7.28 -5.44 -17.43
C TYR A 294 -8.41 -4.64 -16.76
N TYR A 295 -8.18 -4.24 -15.51
CA TYR A 295 -8.94 -3.19 -14.85
C TYR A 295 -8.08 -1.94 -14.81
N ASP A 296 -8.64 -0.80 -15.21
CA ASP A 296 -7.99 0.49 -15.09
C ASP A 296 -7.98 0.98 -13.62
N GLN A 297 -7.43 2.16 -13.38
CA GLN A 297 -7.36 2.80 -12.08
C GLN A 297 -8.75 2.98 -11.45
N ASN A 298 -9.78 3.23 -12.25
CA ASN A 298 -11.18 3.40 -11.83
C ASN A 298 -11.92 2.08 -11.65
N GLY A 299 -11.26 0.95 -11.90
CA GLY A 299 -11.86 -0.39 -11.81
C GLY A 299 -12.71 -0.76 -13.01
N LYS A 300 -12.69 0.03 -14.09
CA LYS A 300 -13.36 -0.28 -15.36
C LYS A 300 -12.57 -1.33 -16.12
N ARG A 301 -13.27 -2.26 -16.76
CA ARG A 301 -12.63 -3.28 -17.59
C ARG A 301 -12.24 -2.72 -18.93
N GLY A 302 -11.04 -3.05 -19.38
CA GLY A 302 -10.53 -2.74 -20.70
C GLY A 302 -9.84 -3.94 -21.34
N ALA A 303 -9.46 -3.78 -22.60
CA ALA A 303 -8.66 -4.75 -23.36
C ALA A 303 -7.49 -4.04 -24.04
N ALA A 304 -6.36 -4.74 -24.19
CA ALA A 304 -5.18 -4.28 -24.91
C ALA A 304 -4.47 -5.44 -25.59
N LYS A 305 -3.89 -5.20 -26.75
CA LYS A 305 -3.10 -6.21 -27.48
C LYS A 305 -1.72 -6.42 -26.89
N LYS A 306 -1.15 -5.36 -26.28
CA LYS A 306 0.19 -5.39 -25.64
C LYS A 306 0.08 -4.99 -24.19
N ALA A 307 0.85 -5.64 -23.34
CA ALA A 307 1.02 -5.27 -21.93
C ALA A 307 2.45 -5.58 -21.50
N VAL A 308 3.06 -4.65 -20.76
CA VAL A 308 4.39 -4.80 -20.19
C VAL A 308 4.26 -4.85 -18.67
N TRP A 309 4.93 -5.80 -18.04
CA TRP A 309 4.93 -5.87 -16.59
C TRP A 309 5.63 -4.65 -15.97
N ILE A 310 4.96 -4.00 -15.03
CA ILE A 310 5.52 -2.91 -14.22
C ILE A 310 5.79 -3.42 -12.81
N SER A 311 4.78 -4.03 -12.18
CA SER A 311 4.85 -4.40 -10.78
C SER A 311 4.00 -5.62 -10.44
N SER A 312 4.43 -6.39 -9.44
CA SER A 312 3.64 -7.50 -8.87
C SER A 312 2.70 -7.07 -7.74
N ASN A 313 2.50 -5.78 -7.56
CA ASN A 313 1.71 -5.23 -6.48
C ASN A 313 0.21 -5.15 -6.79
N PHE A 314 -0.60 -5.17 -5.72
CA PHE A 314 -2.05 -5.04 -5.79
C PHE A 314 -2.55 -3.60 -5.61
N PHE A 315 -1.64 -2.64 -5.45
CA PHE A 315 -1.99 -1.23 -5.35
C PHE A 315 -2.29 -0.67 -6.73
N MET A 316 -3.42 0.00 -6.85
CA MET A 316 -3.73 0.83 -8.00
C MET A 316 -3.68 2.27 -7.55
N ARG A 317 -2.88 3.06 -8.25
CA ARG A 317 -2.85 4.51 -8.10
C ARG A 317 -4.20 5.07 -8.53
N LYS A 318 -4.85 5.83 -7.66
CA LYS A 318 -6.19 6.34 -7.91
C LYS A 318 -6.14 7.70 -8.59
N GLU A 319 -5.34 8.60 -8.09
CA GLU A 319 -5.10 9.93 -8.64
C GLU A 319 -3.80 10.52 -8.09
N GLU A 320 -3.15 11.32 -8.90
CA GLU A 320 -2.11 12.25 -8.49
C GLU A 320 -2.79 13.59 -8.27
N ALA A 321 -2.98 13.97 -7.03
CA ALA A 321 -3.41 15.33 -6.74
C ALA A 321 -2.17 16.22 -6.94
N ALA A 322 -2.15 17.00 -8.01
CA ALA A 322 -1.16 18.02 -8.16
C ALA A 322 -1.31 19.01 -7.00
N ILE A 323 -0.32 19.05 -6.12
CA ILE A 323 -0.13 20.21 -5.26
C ILE A 323 0.27 21.31 -6.24
N PRO A 324 -0.41 22.46 -6.28
CA PRO A 324 0.07 23.56 -7.09
C PRO A 324 1.46 23.91 -6.58
N LEU A 325 2.49 23.59 -7.37
CA LEU A 325 3.85 24.01 -7.12
C LEU A 325 3.82 25.55 -7.06
N PRO A 326 4.45 26.17 -6.06
CA PRO A 326 4.66 27.60 -6.10
C PRO A 326 5.38 27.94 -7.41
N ALA A 327 4.94 28.98 -8.09
CA ALA A 327 5.31 29.34 -9.46
C ALA A 327 6.81 29.64 -9.71
N LYS A 328 7.70 29.28 -8.77
CA LYS A 328 9.16 29.46 -8.87
C LYS A 328 9.93 28.35 -8.13
N ALA A 329 9.88 27.15 -8.64
CA ALA A 329 10.95 26.18 -8.41
C ALA A 329 11.09 25.37 -9.69
N GLY A 330 12.23 25.46 -10.32
CA GLY A 330 12.50 24.88 -11.62
C GLY A 330 12.11 23.42 -11.71
N SER A 331 11.31 23.13 -12.68
CA SER A 331 10.75 21.84 -13.09
C SER A 331 11.60 20.61 -12.76
N LEU A 332 11.21 19.90 -11.72
CA LEU A 332 11.48 18.47 -11.55
C LEU A 332 10.16 17.71 -11.68
N LEU A 333 9.53 17.82 -12.84
CA LEU A 333 8.49 16.86 -13.22
C LEU A 333 9.17 15.51 -13.49
N PRO A 334 8.69 14.40 -12.91
CA PRO A 334 9.07 13.10 -13.40
C PRO A 334 8.61 13.00 -14.85
N CYS A 335 9.56 12.96 -15.79
CA CYS A 335 9.26 12.66 -17.18
C CYS A 335 8.61 11.28 -17.26
N PHE A 336 7.31 11.27 -17.48
CA PHE A 336 6.62 10.12 -18.03
C PHE A 336 6.92 10.09 -19.53
N LEU A 337 7.78 9.18 -19.95
CA LEU A 337 7.84 8.65 -21.31
C LEU A 337 7.37 7.22 -21.32
#